data_6e9a670257ec2d6c4e447b6e744ade8a
#
_entry.id   6e9a670257ec2d6c4e447b6e744ade8a
#
_cell.length_a   1.000
_cell.length_b   1.000
_cell.length_c   1.000
_cell.angle_alpha   90.00
_cell.angle_beta   90.00
_cell.angle_gamma   90.00
#
_symmetry.space_group_name_H-M   'P 1'
#
loop_
_entity.id
_entity.type
_entity.pdbx_description
1 polymer ?
#
loop_
_entity_poly.entity_id
_entity_poly.type
_entity_poly.pdbx_seq_one_letter_code
_entity_poly.pdbx_strand_id
1 'polypeptide(L)'
;SVVLRPHMNVEDALFITTSAAVAVSRAIETCCDHQRTAQIKWVNDIYLDEKKVCGILTEAAIDFESGGLEYAVLGIGVNITPPEDDFPDGLSDTATSIFSSRKIGNLRNRLAAEILRELSALPDGFMSEKTLDEYRKRSLLIGKNAYALFKNEAKPCRVLGIDDRARLLVSFGDGSEQALSSGEVSVKRSVPEHNGGGDL
;
A
#
# COMPACT_ATOMS: atom_id res chain seq x y z
N SER A 1 -8.79 -12.23 -0.18
CA SER A 1 -9.32 -11.17 -1.07
C SER A 1 -10.76 -10.83 -0.68
N VAL A 2 -11.17 -9.61 -0.96
CA VAL A 2 -12.54 -9.11 -0.74
C VAL A 2 -13.05 -8.56 -2.06
N VAL A 3 -14.30 -8.90 -2.42
CA VAL A 3 -14.99 -8.33 -3.58
C VAL A 3 -15.86 -7.18 -3.10
N LEU A 4 -15.65 -6.02 -3.70
CA LEU A 4 -16.38 -4.78 -3.40
C LEU A 4 -17.22 -4.37 -4.61
N ARG A 5 -18.38 -3.78 -4.36
CA ARG A 5 -19.22 -3.16 -5.41
C ARG A 5 -19.52 -1.71 -5.02
N PRO A 6 -18.52 -0.84 -5.15
CA PRO A 6 -18.67 0.55 -4.77
C PRO A 6 -19.44 1.33 -5.83
N HIS A 7 -20.30 2.24 -5.42
CA HIS A 7 -20.89 3.23 -6.31
C HIS A 7 -19.93 4.42 -6.43
N MET A 8 -18.93 4.32 -7.33
CA MET A 8 -17.92 5.36 -7.51
C MET A 8 -17.40 5.42 -8.94
N ASN A 9 -16.85 6.57 -9.30
CA ASN A 9 -16.21 6.78 -10.61
C ASN A 9 -14.83 6.11 -10.65
N VAL A 10 -14.38 5.78 -11.87
CA VAL A 10 -13.03 5.19 -12.08
C VAL A 10 -11.92 6.11 -11.56
N GLU A 11 -12.10 7.43 -11.67
CA GLU A 11 -11.13 8.42 -11.18
C GLU A 11 -10.87 8.35 -9.67
N ASP A 12 -11.85 7.84 -8.91
CA ASP A 12 -11.80 7.73 -7.45
C ASP A 12 -11.33 6.34 -6.97
N ALA A 13 -11.03 5.42 -7.91
CA ALA A 13 -10.62 4.04 -7.60
C ALA A 13 -9.37 3.97 -6.69
N LEU A 14 -8.50 4.98 -6.73
CA LEU A 14 -7.33 5.08 -5.86
C LEU A 14 -7.72 5.11 -4.37
N PHE A 15 -8.90 5.63 -4.04
CA PHE A 15 -9.41 5.67 -2.67
C PHE A 15 -9.67 4.28 -2.09
N ILE A 16 -10.02 3.29 -2.92
CA ILE A 16 -10.19 1.90 -2.44
C ILE A 16 -8.87 1.40 -1.85
N THR A 17 -7.78 1.54 -2.59
CA THR A 17 -6.46 1.06 -2.18
C THR A 17 -5.94 1.82 -0.95
N THR A 18 -6.03 3.15 -0.97
CA THR A 18 -5.46 3.99 0.10
C THR A 18 -6.26 3.87 1.40
N SER A 19 -7.59 3.78 1.33
CA SER A 19 -8.43 3.54 2.51
C SER A 19 -8.27 2.12 3.06
N ALA A 20 -8.11 1.13 2.17
CA ALA A 20 -7.79 -0.23 2.60
C ALA A 20 -6.44 -0.29 3.32
N ALA A 21 -5.43 0.48 2.87
CA ALA A 21 -4.15 0.55 3.55
C ALA A 21 -4.28 1.11 4.99
N VAL A 22 -5.14 2.10 5.21
CA VAL A 22 -5.45 2.61 6.56
C VAL A 22 -6.16 1.53 7.39
N ALA A 23 -7.20 0.90 6.85
CA ALA A 23 -7.96 -0.14 7.53
C ALA A 23 -7.08 -1.33 7.94
N VAL A 24 -6.23 -1.81 7.02
CA VAL A 24 -5.30 -2.92 7.29
C VAL A 24 -4.23 -2.52 8.29
N SER A 25 -3.73 -1.27 8.25
CA SER A 25 -2.79 -0.75 9.25
C SER A 25 -3.38 -0.79 10.66
N ARG A 26 -4.61 -0.33 10.83
CA ARG A 26 -5.34 -0.39 12.12
C ARG A 26 -5.52 -1.83 12.60
N ALA A 27 -5.91 -2.74 11.70
CA ALA A 27 -6.11 -4.14 12.02
C ALA A 27 -4.80 -4.82 12.48
N ILE A 28 -3.67 -4.51 11.82
CA ILE A 28 -2.35 -5.00 12.22
C ILE A 28 -1.99 -4.46 13.61
N GLU A 29 -2.14 -3.17 13.86
CA GLU A 29 -1.87 -2.55 15.16
C GLU A 29 -2.71 -3.15 16.28
N THR A 30 -4.01 -3.37 16.04
CA THR A 30 -4.91 -4.04 16.99
C THR A 30 -4.44 -5.46 17.29
N CYS A 31 -3.97 -6.20 16.29
CA CYS A 31 -3.44 -7.56 16.48
C CYS A 31 -2.12 -7.59 17.25
N CYS A 32 -1.34 -6.50 17.19
CA CYS A 32 -0.09 -6.33 17.96
C CYS A 32 -0.32 -5.64 19.31
N ASP A 33 -1.56 -5.52 19.80
CA ASP A 33 -1.92 -4.79 21.01
C ASP A 33 -1.32 -3.36 21.03
N HIS A 34 -1.27 -2.71 19.85
CA HIS A 34 -0.71 -1.37 19.60
C HIS A 34 0.76 -1.18 20.02
N GLN A 35 1.52 -2.27 20.13
CA GLN A 35 2.95 -2.19 20.46
C GLN A 35 3.83 -1.76 19.27
N ARG A 36 3.31 -1.83 18.04
CA ARG A 36 4.02 -1.44 16.81
C ARG A 36 3.13 -0.52 15.99
N THR A 37 3.74 0.49 15.38
CA THR A 37 3.04 1.46 14.53
C THR A 37 3.22 1.09 13.07
N ALA A 38 2.11 0.91 12.36
CA ALA A 38 2.11 0.64 10.93
C ALA A 38 2.24 1.93 10.13
N GLN A 39 3.22 1.96 9.23
CA GLN A 39 3.45 3.04 8.28
C GLN A 39 3.08 2.59 6.87
N ILE A 40 2.75 3.54 6.00
CA ILE A 40 2.32 3.25 4.64
C ILE A 40 3.33 3.83 3.66
N LYS A 41 3.91 2.98 2.82
CA LYS A 41 4.61 3.40 1.61
C LYS A 41 3.57 3.53 0.50
N TRP A 42 3.40 4.75 0.00
CA TRP A 42 2.49 5.03 -1.10
C TRP A 42 2.75 4.06 -2.26
N VAL A 43 1.75 3.38 -2.77
CA VAL A 43 0.31 3.59 -2.55
C VAL A 43 -0.29 2.52 -1.61
N ASN A 44 0.32 1.34 -1.50
CA ASN A 44 -0.35 0.10 -1.12
C ASN A 44 0.47 -0.82 -0.22
N ASP A 45 1.68 -0.42 0.18
CA ASP A 45 2.55 -1.25 0.99
C ASP A 45 2.56 -0.80 2.45
N ILE A 46 2.39 -1.75 3.38
CA ILE A 46 2.42 -1.48 4.82
C ILE A 46 3.74 -1.98 5.40
N TYR A 47 4.33 -1.15 6.24
CA TYR A 47 5.62 -1.33 6.87
C TYR A 47 5.48 -1.35 8.38
N LEU A 48 6.28 -2.21 9.01
CA LEU A 48 6.56 -2.21 10.44
C LEU A 48 8.08 -2.16 10.61
N ASP A 49 8.57 -1.22 11.44
CA ASP A 49 10.00 -1.06 11.72
C ASP A 49 10.84 -0.99 10.43
N GLU A 50 10.41 -0.15 9.49
CA GLU A 50 11.04 0.09 8.18
C GLU A 50 11.09 -1.11 7.22
N LYS A 51 10.42 -2.23 7.55
CA LYS A 51 10.33 -3.43 6.70
C LYS A 51 8.90 -3.70 6.27
N LYS A 52 8.72 -4.14 5.03
CA LYS A 52 7.41 -4.44 4.46
C LYS A 52 6.78 -5.64 5.15
N VAL A 53 5.55 -5.48 5.64
CA VAL A 53 4.77 -6.54 6.28
C VAL A 53 3.53 -6.91 5.48
N CYS A 54 3.02 -6.00 4.64
CA CYS A 54 1.82 -6.23 3.85
C CYS A 54 1.91 -5.52 2.51
N GLY A 55 1.32 -6.14 1.49
CA GLY A 55 1.04 -5.54 0.19
C GLY A 55 -0.43 -5.67 -0.14
N ILE A 56 -1.00 -4.63 -0.73
CA ILE A 56 -2.41 -4.56 -1.14
C ILE A 56 -2.44 -4.41 -2.66
N LEU A 57 -3.32 -5.19 -3.32
CA LEU A 57 -3.57 -5.09 -4.74
C LEU A 57 -5.06 -4.87 -4.97
N THR A 58 -5.40 -3.85 -5.73
CA THR A 58 -6.78 -3.58 -6.14
C THR A 58 -6.89 -3.77 -7.65
N GLU A 59 -7.74 -4.68 -8.07
CA GLU A 59 -8.12 -4.92 -9.46
C GLU A 59 -9.59 -4.57 -9.62
N ALA A 60 -9.95 -3.78 -10.63
CA ALA A 60 -11.32 -3.32 -10.81
C ALA A 60 -11.81 -3.57 -12.24
N ALA A 61 -13.09 -3.89 -12.38
CA ALA A 61 -13.80 -3.88 -13.65
C ALA A 61 -14.58 -2.57 -13.78
N ILE A 62 -14.58 -2.03 -15.02
CA ILE A 62 -15.26 -0.78 -15.36
C ILE A 62 -16.55 -1.14 -16.06
N ASP A 63 -17.66 -0.56 -15.62
CA ASP A 63 -18.90 -0.52 -16.36
C ASP A 63 -18.83 0.59 -17.41
N PHE A 64 -18.71 0.20 -18.68
CA PHE A 64 -18.59 1.14 -19.79
C PHE A 64 -19.89 1.92 -20.08
N GLU A 65 -21.04 1.46 -19.59
CA GLU A 65 -22.31 2.16 -19.80
C GLU A 65 -22.46 3.33 -18.81
N SER A 66 -22.11 3.12 -17.53
CA SER A 66 -22.20 4.15 -16.50
C SER A 66 -20.91 4.97 -16.31
N GLY A 67 -19.77 4.47 -16.79
CA GLY A 67 -18.45 5.05 -16.53
C GLY A 67 -17.95 4.84 -15.09
N GLY A 68 -18.66 4.03 -14.30
CA GLY A 68 -18.33 3.70 -12.93
C GLY A 68 -17.57 2.37 -12.78
N LEU A 69 -17.32 1.97 -11.54
CA LEU A 69 -16.78 0.65 -11.22
C LEU A 69 -17.92 -0.37 -11.12
N GLU A 70 -17.84 -1.47 -11.86
CA GLU A 70 -18.73 -2.61 -11.71
C GLU A 70 -18.44 -3.36 -10.42
N TYR A 71 -17.17 -3.68 -10.20
CA TYR A 71 -16.66 -4.25 -8.95
C TYR A 71 -15.16 -3.99 -8.81
N ALA A 72 -14.65 -4.17 -7.60
CA ALA A 72 -13.22 -4.21 -7.32
C ALA A 72 -12.89 -5.45 -6.49
N VAL A 73 -11.75 -6.08 -6.79
CA VAL A 73 -11.18 -7.17 -6.00
C VAL A 73 -9.99 -6.60 -5.23
N LEU A 74 -10.10 -6.62 -3.92
CA LEU A 74 -9.08 -6.17 -3.00
C LEU A 74 -8.30 -7.37 -2.48
N GLY A 75 -7.10 -7.61 -3.01
CA GLY A 75 -6.15 -8.59 -2.53
C GLY A 75 -5.28 -8.01 -1.42
N ILE A 76 -5.19 -8.70 -0.27
CA ILE A 76 -4.40 -8.26 0.89
C ILE A 76 -3.47 -9.40 1.29
N GLY A 77 -2.16 -9.23 1.05
CA GLY A 77 -1.12 -10.18 1.42
C GLY A 77 -0.38 -9.72 2.67
N VAL A 78 -0.49 -10.47 3.78
CA VAL A 78 0.14 -10.12 5.05
C VAL A 78 1.10 -11.21 5.51
N ASN A 79 2.31 -10.82 5.84
CA ASN A 79 3.29 -11.67 6.51
C ASN A 79 2.96 -11.75 8.00
N ILE A 80 2.25 -12.78 8.42
CA ILE A 80 1.80 -12.92 9.82
C ILE A 80 2.94 -13.43 10.70
N THR A 81 3.65 -14.47 10.23
CA THR A 81 4.81 -15.09 10.87
C THR A 81 5.91 -15.29 9.86
N PRO A 82 7.18 -15.39 10.29
CA PRO A 82 8.27 -15.70 9.36
C PRO A 82 8.03 -17.04 8.63
N PRO A 83 8.51 -17.19 7.39
CA PRO A 83 8.56 -18.47 6.68
C PRO A 83 9.36 -19.52 7.46
N GLU A 84 9.29 -20.81 7.03
CA GLU A 84 10.00 -21.90 7.71
C GLU A 84 11.52 -21.74 7.69
N ASP A 85 12.03 -21.35 6.55
CA ASP A 85 13.45 -21.18 6.31
C ASP A 85 13.89 -19.70 6.38
N ASP A 86 13.09 -18.87 7.13
CA ASP A 86 13.22 -17.40 7.13
C ASP A 86 12.90 -16.78 5.76
N PHE A 87 13.00 -15.46 5.65
CA PHE A 87 12.84 -14.78 4.36
C PHE A 87 14.02 -15.13 3.45
N PRO A 88 13.78 -15.40 2.14
CA PRO A 88 14.86 -15.66 1.18
C PRO A 88 15.93 -14.57 1.20
N ASP A 89 17.16 -14.93 0.81
CA ASP A 89 18.27 -14.00 0.71
C ASP A 89 17.90 -12.76 -0.09
N GLY A 90 18.22 -11.59 0.46
CA GLY A 90 17.86 -10.28 -0.09
C GLY A 90 16.48 -9.74 0.31
N LEU A 91 15.54 -10.58 0.82
CA LEU A 91 14.26 -10.11 1.35
C LEU A 91 14.27 -9.91 2.87
N SER A 92 15.14 -10.57 3.61
CA SER A 92 15.28 -10.45 5.07
C SER A 92 15.57 -9.02 5.53
N ASP A 93 16.23 -8.21 4.70
CA ASP A 93 16.51 -6.81 4.98
C ASP A 93 15.33 -5.87 4.71
N THR A 94 14.38 -6.29 3.87
CA THR A 94 13.29 -5.43 3.37
C THR A 94 11.90 -5.90 3.77
N ALA A 95 11.76 -7.17 4.16
CA ALA A 95 10.50 -7.77 4.59
C ALA A 95 10.53 -8.14 6.07
N THR A 96 9.35 -8.14 6.70
CA THR A 96 9.15 -8.57 8.08
C THR A 96 7.79 -9.24 8.22
N SER A 97 7.52 -9.81 9.39
CA SER A 97 6.22 -10.35 9.79
C SER A 97 5.67 -9.64 11.01
N ILE A 98 4.35 -9.76 11.23
CA ILE A 98 3.69 -9.17 12.39
C ILE A 98 4.29 -9.71 13.68
N PHE A 99 4.53 -11.01 13.74
CA PHE A 99 5.07 -11.70 14.92
C PHE A 99 6.36 -12.44 14.57
N SER A 100 7.28 -12.48 15.51
CA SER A 100 8.54 -13.24 15.40
C SER A 100 8.37 -14.73 15.70
N SER A 101 7.28 -15.14 16.37
CA SER A 101 7.03 -16.53 16.75
C SER A 101 5.95 -17.17 15.89
N ARG A 102 6.12 -18.45 15.53
CA ARG A 102 5.15 -19.26 14.77
C ARG A 102 3.99 -19.81 15.60
N LYS A 103 4.11 -19.83 16.92
CA LYS A 103 3.09 -20.39 17.83
C LYS A 103 2.04 -19.33 18.19
N ILE A 104 1.15 -19.03 17.25
CA ILE A 104 0.20 -17.95 17.44
C ILE A 104 -1.24 -18.39 17.14
N GLY A 105 -1.72 -19.42 17.79
CA GLY A 105 -3.13 -19.79 17.84
C GLY A 105 -4.01 -19.36 16.64
N ASN A 106 -5.15 -18.73 16.92
CA ASN A 106 -6.14 -18.29 15.91
C ASN A 106 -5.83 -16.94 15.25
N LEU A 107 -4.57 -16.50 15.22
CA LEU A 107 -4.23 -15.14 14.80
C LEU A 107 -4.60 -14.83 13.35
N ARG A 108 -4.49 -15.81 12.47
CA ARG A 108 -4.89 -15.66 11.07
C ARG A 108 -6.36 -15.28 10.93
N ASN A 109 -7.23 -15.97 11.66
CA ASN A 109 -8.67 -15.70 11.67
C ASN A 109 -8.98 -14.37 12.37
N ARG A 110 -8.28 -14.07 13.47
CA ARG A 110 -8.42 -12.79 14.19
C ARG A 110 -8.04 -11.61 13.30
N LEU A 111 -6.90 -11.68 12.60
CA LEU A 111 -6.47 -10.63 11.69
C LEU A 111 -7.45 -10.47 10.52
N ALA A 112 -7.92 -11.57 9.93
CA ALA A 112 -8.89 -11.50 8.85
C ALA A 112 -10.21 -10.85 9.30
N ALA A 113 -10.72 -11.22 10.47
CA ALA A 113 -11.92 -10.62 11.05
C ALA A 113 -11.72 -9.13 11.35
N GLU A 114 -10.56 -8.75 11.87
CA GLU A 114 -10.23 -7.36 12.17
C GLU A 114 -10.11 -6.51 10.91
N ILE A 115 -9.46 -7.04 9.86
CA ILE A 115 -9.40 -6.37 8.55
C ILE A 115 -10.82 -6.15 7.99
N LEU A 116 -11.67 -7.17 8.02
CA LEU A 116 -13.04 -7.03 7.54
C LEU A 116 -13.85 -6.01 8.36
N ARG A 117 -13.66 -5.97 9.68
CA ARG A 117 -14.29 -4.99 10.57
C ARG A 117 -13.86 -3.56 10.21
N GLU A 118 -12.56 -3.31 10.03
CA GLU A 118 -12.04 -2.01 9.66
C GLU A 118 -12.48 -1.59 8.25
N LEU A 119 -12.50 -2.52 7.27
CA LEU A 119 -13.02 -2.24 5.93
C LEU A 119 -14.51 -1.89 5.96
N SER A 120 -15.31 -2.59 6.76
CA SER A 120 -16.74 -2.33 6.90
C SER A 120 -17.05 -1.02 7.62
N ALA A 121 -16.10 -0.46 8.36
CA ALA A 121 -16.23 0.83 9.04
C ALA A 121 -15.82 2.03 8.16
N LEU A 122 -15.31 1.76 6.95
CA LEU A 122 -15.00 2.83 5.99
C LEU A 122 -16.30 3.50 5.51
N PRO A 123 -16.27 4.80 5.22
CA PRO A 123 -17.43 5.51 4.70
C PRO A 123 -17.82 5.01 3.31
N ASP A 124 -19.07 5.26 2.91
CA ASP A 124 -19.52 5.11 1.53
C ASP A 124 -18.62 5.94 0.61
N GLY A 125 -18.13 5.34 -0.48
CA GLY A 125 -17.13 5.95 -1.36
C GLY A 125 -15.69 5.82 -0.87
N PHE A 126 -15.44 5.08 0.21
CA PHE A 126 -14.13 4.72 0.75
C PHE A 126 -13.31 5.84 1.37
N MET A 127 -13.48 7.08 0.97
CA MET A 127 -12.66 8.20 1.44
C MET A 127 -13.45 9.19 2.27
N SER A 128 -12.86 9.60 3.38
CA SER A 128 -13.24 10.77 4.16
C SER A 128 -12.00 11.62 4.45
N GLU A 129 -12.19 12.89 4.79
CA GLU A 129 -11.10 13.76 5.23
C GLU A 129 -10.28 13.11 6.35
N LYS A 130 -10.96 12.50 7.34
CA LYS A 130 -10.32 11.79 8.45
C LYS A 130 -9.46 10.61 7.98
N THR A 131 -9.94 9.82 7.00
CA THR A 131 -9.20 8.67 6.45
C THR A 131 -7.98 9.15 5.68
N LEU A 132 -8.13 10.20 4.87
CA LEU A 132 -7.04 10.79 4.10
C LEU A 132 -5.96 11.41 5.00
N ASP A 133 -6.36 12.11 6.05
CA ASP A 133 -5.43 12.66 7.02
C ASP A 133 -4.65 11.58 7.77
N GLU A 134 -5.29 10.47 8.10
CA GLU A 134 -4.61 9.32 8.71
C GLU A 134 -3.65 8.67 7.71
N TYR A 135 -4.04 8.50 6.45
CA TYR A 135 -3.17 8.00 5.40
C TYR A 135 -1.92 8.88 5.24
N ARG A 136 -2.09 10.22 5.23
CA ARG A 136 -0.98 11.19 5.19
C ARG A 136 -0.05 11.05 6.40
N LYS A 137 -0.61 10.97 7.61
CA LYS A 137 0.17 10.81 8.86
C LYS A 137 0.97 9.50 8.91
N ARG A 138 0.46 8.44 8.28
CA ARG A 138 1.13 7.14 8.19
C ARG A 138 2.18 7.06 7.09
N SER A 139 2.29 8.07 6.24
CA SER A 139 3.17 8.03 5.07
C SER A 139 4.65 7.91 5.44
N LEU A 140 5.32 6.91 4.85
CA LEU A 140 6.78 6.74 4.94
C LEU A 140 7.56 7.72 4.06
N LEU A 141 6.92 8.32 3.06
CA LEU A 141 7.61 9.03 1.98
C LEU A 141 7.58 10.54 2.12
N ILE A 142 6.55 11.13 2.77
CA ILE A 142 6.41 12.58 2.86
C ILE A 142 7.66 13.23 3.48
N GLY A 143 8.17 14.25 2.80
CA GLY A 143 9.36 15.01 3.19
C GLY A 143 10.70 14.35 2.85
N LYS A 144 10.71 13.12 2.29
CA LYS A 144 11.93 12.40 1.93
C LYS A 144 12.35 12.62 0.49
N ASN A 145 13.65 12.49 0.24
CA ASN A 145 14.18 12.32 -1.10
C ASN A 145 13.95 10.87 -1.54
N ALA A 146 13.51 10.69 -2.77
CA ALA A 146 13.09 9.40 -3.31
C ALA A 146 13.40 9.32 -4.81
N TYR A 147 13.12 8.18 -5.41
CA TYR A 147 13.16 7.96 -6.86
C TYR A 147 11.77 7.54 -7.31
N ALA A 148 11.21 8.28 -8.26
CA ALA A 148 9.98 7.91 -8.94
C ALA A 148 10.32 7.13 -10.22
N LEU A 149 9.71 5.96 -10.39
CA LEU A 149 9.95 5.09 -11.54
C LEU A 149 8.96 5.45 -12.66
N PHE A 150 9.51 5.91 -13.81
CA PHE A 150 8.76 6.21 -15.03
C PHE A 150 9.29 5.36 -16.18
N LYS A 151 8.47 4.50 -16.77
CA LYS A 151 8.84 3.69 -17.95
C LYS A 151 10.23 3.05 -17.82
N ASN A 152 10.53 2.45 -16.68
CA ASN A 152 11.82 1.84 -16.32
C ASN A 152 12.98 2.82 -16.07
N GLU A 153 12.71 4.11 -15.95
CA GLU A 153 13.71 5.11 -15.60
C GLU A 153 13.43 5.64 -14.19
N ALA A 154 14.43 5.53 -13.30
CA ALA A 154 14.32 6.05 -11.94
C ALA A 154 14.75 7.52 -11.91
N LYS A 155 13.81 8.43 -11.70
CA LYS A 155 14.07 9.88 -11.60
C LYS A 155 14.13 10.32 -10.14
N PRO A 156 15.22 11.00 -9.71
CA PRO A 156 15.28 11.54 -8.37
C PRO A 156 14.21 12.61 -8.15
N CYS A 157 13.53 12.56 -7.02
CA CYS A 157 12.51 13.51 -6.64
C CYS A 157 12.47 13.72 -5.13
N ARG A 158 11.81 14.79 -4.69
CA ARG A 158 11.43 15.01 -3.30
C ARG A 158 9.92 14.84 -3.16
N VAL A 159 9.50 14.05 -2.19
CA VAL A 159 8.08 13.85 -1.90
C VAL A 159 7.58 15.03 -1.06
N LEU A 160 6.64 15.79 -1.60
CA LEU A 160 6.07 16.98 -0.97
C LEU A 160 4.90 16.64 -0.05
N GLY A 161 4.05 15.70 -0.47
CA GLY A 161 2.83 15.37 0.24
C GLY A 161 1.94 14.40 -0.52
N ILE A 162 0.70 14.30 -0.06
CA ILE A 162 -0.39 13.54 -0.70
C ILE A 162 -1.57 14.51 -0.82
N ASP A 163 -2.10 14.66 -2.03
CA ASP A 163 -3.20 15.58 -2.31
C ASP A 163 -4.58 15.00 -1.89
N ASP A 164 -5.64 15.79 -2.15
CA ASP A 164 -7.01 15.40 -1.76
C ASP A 164 -7.60 14.27 -2.60
N ARG A 165 -6.91 13.85 -3.68
CA ARG A 165 -7.20 12.66 -4.49
C ARG A 165 -6.30 11.48 -4.16
N ALA A 166 -5.60 11.51 -3.01
CA ALA A 166 -4.63 10.52 -2.57
C ALA A 166 -3.44 10.30 -3.51
N ARG A 167 -3.17 11.24 -4.44
CA ARG A 167 -2.02 11.20 -5.34
C ARG A 167 -0.77 11.68 -4.62
N LEU A 168 0.37 11.10 -4.94
CA LEU A 168 1.65 11.51 -4.37
C LEU A 168 2.19 12.75 -5.09
N LEU A 169 2.39 13.83 -4.36
CA LEU A 169 2.99 15.05 -4.87
C LEU A 169 4.52 14.96 -4.78
N VAL A 170 5.18 15.10 -5.91
CA VAL A 170 6.65 15.06 -6.01
C VAL A 170 7.18 16.30 -6.73
N SER A 171 8.38 16.76 -6.34
CA SER A 171 9.15 17.80 -7.01
C SER A 171 10.43 17.21 -7.54
N PHE A 172 10.79 17.56 -8.78
CA PHE A 172 12.02 17.12 -9.46
C PHE A 172 13.12 18.18 -9.38
N GLY A 173 14.36 17.77 -9.72
CA GLY A 173 15.52 18.65 -9.65
C GLY A 173 15.49 19.87 -10.59
N ASP A 174 14.65 19.85 -11.63
CA ASP A 174 14.39 20.96 -12.53
C ASP A 174 13.34 21.96 -12.00
N GLY A 175 12.81 21.74 -10.80
CA GLY A 175 11.77 22.55 -10.16
C GLY A 175 10.35 22.21 -10.59
N SER A 176 10.15 21.25 -11.50
CA SER A 176 8.79 20.79 -11.87
C SER A 176 8.16 19.97 -10.74
N GLU A 177 6.83 20.08 -10.62
CA GLU A 177 6.03 19.30 -9.67
C GLU A 177 5.02 18.43 -10.40
N GLN A 178 4.77 17.24 -9.87
CA GLN A 178 3.81 16.30 -10.43
C GLN A 178 3.01 15.59 -9.35
N ALA A 179 1.71 15.34 -9.63
CA ALA A 179 0.85 14.48 -8.84
C ALA A 179 0.77 13.09 -9.48
N LEU A 180 1.32 12.08 -8.82
CA LEU A 180 1.35 10.69 -9.28
C LEU A 180 0.11 9.95 -8.81
N SER A 181 -0.65 9.36 -9.73
CA SER A 181 -1.81 8.50 -9.42
C SER A 181 -1.47 7.01 -9.44
N SER A 182 -0.33 6.64 -10.01
CA SER A 182 0.17 5.28 -10.10
C SER A 182 1.70 5.29 -10.22
N GLY A 183 2.33 4.12 -10.08
CA GLY A 183 3.76 3.96 -10.24
C GLY A 183 4.45 3.53 -8.93
N GLU A 184 5.75 3.31 -9.02
CA GLU A 184 6.59 2.95 -7.88
C GLU A 184 7.45 4.15 -7.48
N VAL A 185 7.48 4.42 -6.16
CA VAL A 185 8.38 5.42 -5.56
C VAL A 185 9.17 4.76 -4.45
N SER A 186 10.49 4.88 -4.48
CA SER A 186 11.38 4.25 -3.51
C SER A 186 12.44 5.22 -2.99
N VAL A 187 12.77 5.12 -1.70
CA VAL A 187 13.87 5.88 -1.08
C VAL A 187 15.23 5.36 -1.55
N LYS A 188 15.32 4.09 -1.93
CA LYS A 188 16.52 3.49 -2.53
C LYS A 188 16.41 3.51 -4.06
N ARG A 189 17.52 3.76 -4.76
CA ARG A 189 17.57 3.65 -6.22
C ARG A 189 17.46 2.16 -6.60
N SER A 190 16.27 1.66 -6.85
CA SER A 190 16.06 0.37 -7.49
C SER A 190 16.09 0.59 -9.01
N VAL A 191 17.16 0.19 -9.67
CA VAL A 191 17.13 0.00 -11.11
C VAL A 191 16.51 -1.38 -11.32
N PRO A 192 15.47 -1.53 -12.16
CA PRO A 192 15.00 -2.86 -12.54
C PRO A 192 16.19 -3.60 -13.17
N GLU A 193 16.59 -4.74 -12.60
CA GLU A 193 17.51 -5.64 -13.28
C GLU A 193 16.82 -6.06 -14.58
N HIS A 194 17.41 -5.67 -15.69
CA HIS A 194 17.06 -6.23 -16.99
C HIS A 194 17.43 -7.72 -16.90
N ASN A 195 16.46 -8.57 -16.65
CA ASN A 195 16.58 -9.98 -17.01
C ASN A 195 16.73 -10.03 -18.52
N GLY A 196 17.97 -9.97 -18.95
CA GLY A 196 18.35 -10.30 -20.30
C GLY A 196 17.95 -11.73 -20.55
N GLY A 197 16.78 -11.90 -21.18
CA GLY A 197 16.40 -13.16 -21.78
C GLY A 197 17.46 -13.47 -22.82
N GLY A 198 18.33 -14.44 -22.50
CA GLY A 198 19.30 -14.97 -23.42
C GLY A 198 18.58 -15.52 -24.64
N ASP A 199 19.04 -15.10 -25.79
CA ASP A 199 18.87 -15.79 -27.04
C ASP A 199 19.23 -17.29 -26.89
N LEU A 200 18.30 -18.16 -27.25
CA LEU A 200 18.52 -19.39 -28.04
C LEU A 200 17.16 -19.86 -28.57
#